data_c2e9793e7c53cfda77a9f4609725f66b
#
_entry.id   c2e9793e7c53cfda77a9f4609725f66b
#
_cell.length_a   1.000
_cell.length_b   1.000
_cell.length_c   1.000
_cell.angle_alpha   90.00
_cell.angle_beta   90.00
_cell.angle_gamma   90.00
#
_symmetry.space_group_name_H-M   'P 1'
#
loop_
_entity.id
_entity.type
_entity.pdbx_description
1 polymer ?
#
loop_
_entity_poly.entity_id
_entity_poly.type
_entity_poly.pdbx_seq_one_letter_code
_entity_poly.pdbx_strand_id
1 'polypeptide(L)'
;HGDRLFHDTRWDFKKGGIHFMLTRRQNLLETIRGGHPDRYVNQYEALGMLFGNPYTAASPNAEYGKPPVKNAWGVTMVWPEGTPGGFPIHDEEHIVCKDITHWRDYVKAPRLDYSDAEWEPFIAEAEKVDRNEYFVTQFIAPGLFEQCHHLQEIQNALINFYEEPECTHELIEYLTEWELQYAEKICKYIKPDAIFHHDDWGSQTSTFISPDMFEEFFLPSYKKIYGYYKEHGVDVVIHHADSYAATLVPFMIEMGIDIWQGCMTSNNIADLIAKYGEKITFMGGIDSASVDRPDWTPELVEKEVRRACEEYGTKYYIPCITQGLGISTFPGVYETASEAIDKVSKEMFK
;
A
#
# COMPACT_ATOMS: atom_id res chain seq x y z
N HIS A 1 -10.22 15.78 -10.37
CA HIS A 1 -11.33 14.88 -10.01
C HIS A 1 -11.24 14.43 -8.55
N GLY A 2 -11.25 15.39 -7.59
CA GLY A 2 -11.05 15.12 -6.17
C GLY A 2 -12.07 15.78 -5.25
N ASP A 3 -13.25 16.20 -5.72
CA ASP A 3 -14.18 17.00 -4.92
C ASP A 3 -15.49 16.29 -4.56
N ARG A 4 -15.50 15.00 -4.40
CA ARG A 4 -16.70 14.32 -3.89
C ARG A 4 -16.31 13.24 -2.94
N LEU A 5 -16.45 13.50 -1.66
CA LEU A 5 -16.72 12.54 -0.58
C LEU A 5 -16.39 13.11 0.81
N PHE A 6 -16.86 14.33 1.08
CA PHE A 6 -16.89 14.80 2.45
C PHE A 6 -18.35 14.92 2.90
N HIS A 7 -18.94 13.80 3.33
CA HIS A 7 -20.09 13.89 4.21
C HIS A 7 -19.57 14.30 5.61
N ASP A 8 -19.77 15.56 5.91
CA ASP A 8 -19.45 16.16 7.21
C ASP A 8 -20.40 15.60 8.29
N THR A 9 -20.00 14.50 8.91
CA THR A 9 -20.73 13.91 10.04
C THR A 9 -19.96 14.16 11.34
N ARG A 10 -19.70 15.44 11.63
CA ARG A 10 -18.95 15.84 12.83
C ARG A 10 -19.73 15.79 14.15
N TRP A 11 -21.03 15.47 14.13
CA TRP A 11 -21.86 15.59 15.32
C TRP A 11 -22.81 14.41 15.48
N ASP A 12 -22.68 13.66 16.55
CA ASP A 12 -23.70 12.69 17.00
C ASP A 12 -24.30 13.17 18.29
N PHE A 13 -25.62 13.43 18.29
CA PHE A 13 -26.37 13.85 19.48
C PHE A 13 -26.98 12.63 20.16
N LYS A 14 -26.32 12.08 21.18
CA LYS A 14 -26.91 11.06 22.04
C LYS A 14 -27.23 11.64 23.42
N LYS A 15 -28.49 11.59 23.75
CA LYS A 15 -29.02 11.84 25.13
C LYS A 15 -28.45 13.07 25.84
N GLY A 16 -28.59 14.25 25.25
CA GLY A 16 -28.39 15.52 25.96
C GLY A 16 -26.93 15.97 26.17
N GLY A 17 -25.96 15.26 25.61
CA GLY A 17 -24.55 15.64 25.62
C GLY A 17 -23.99 15.81 24.21
N ILE A 18 -23.14 16.82 23.99
CA ILE A 18 -22.37 16.95 22.76
C ILE A 18 -21.23 15.94 22.86
N HIS A 19 -21.31 14.82 22.12
CA HIS A 19 -20.20 13.89 21.96
C HIS A 19 -19.39 14.31 20.72
N PHE A 20 -18.18 14.81 20.94
CA PHE A 20 -17.24 15.04 19.85
C PHE A 20 -16.72 13.70 19.36
N MET A 21 -16.95 13.40 18.07
CA MET A 21 -16.31 12.25 17.43
C MET A 21 -14.80 12.51 17.31
N LEU A 22 -14.00 11.45 17.43
CA LEU A 22 -12.59 11.50 17.12
C LEU A 22 -12.39 11.96 15.66
N THR A 23 -11.33 12.74 15.42
CA THR A 23 -10.93 12.98 14.03
C THR A 23 -10.55 11.67 13.36
N ARG A 24 -10.54 11.63 12.03
CA ARG A 24 -10.08 10.43 11.30
C ARG A 24 -8.66 10.04 11.71
N ARG A 25 -7.78 11.02 11.85
CA ARG A 25 -6.43 10.82 12.35
C ARG A 25 -6.41 10.21 13.75
N GLN A 26 -7.12 10.77 14.69
CA GLN A 26 -7.23 10.26 16.07
C GLN A 26 -7.79 8.83 16.10
N ASN A 27 -8.84 8.59 15.32
CA ASN A 27 -9.47 7.27 15.26
C ASN A 27 -8.55 6.19 14.70
N LEU A 28 -7.75 6.52 13.68
CA LEU A 28 -6.72 5.61 13.16
C LEU A 28 -5.70 5.28 14.25
N LEU A 29 -5.19 6.29 14.95
CA LEU A 29 -4.20 6.09 16.03
C LEU A 29 -4.76 5.24 17.16
N GLU A 30 -6.00 5.49 17.58
CA GLU A 30 -6.69 4.67 18.60
C GLU A 30 -6.83 3.22 18.13
N THR A 31 -7.15 3.02 16.85
CA THR A 31 -7.29 1.68 16.25
C THR A 31 -5.97 0.90 16.26
N ILE A 32 -4.89 1.50 15.80
CA ILE A 32 -3.59 0.80 15.68
C ILE A 32 -2.88 0.64 17.02
N ARG A 33 -3.18 1.48 18.01
CA ARG A 33 -2.58 1.43 19.36
C ARG A 33 -3.38 0.57 20.35
N GLY A 34 -4.52 0.03 19.91
CA GLY A 34 -5.40 -0.74 20.78
C GLY A 34 -6.06 0.11 21.87
N GLY A 35 -6.33 1.37 21.57
CA GLY A 35 -7.04 2.30 22.44
C GLY A 35 -8.55 2.19 22.33
N HIS A 36 -9.23 3.32 22.21
CA HIS A 36 -10.69 3.41 22.17
C HIS A 36 -11.17 4.12 20.89
N PRO A 37 -11.10 3.47 19.73
CA PRO A 37 -11.70 4.02 18.52
C PRO A 37 -13.22 4.14 18.71
N ASP A 38 -13.83 5.19 18.16
CA ASP A 38 -15.28 5.40 18.29
C ASP A 38 -16.08 4.82 17.11
N ARG A 39 -15.41 4.34 16.07
CA ARG A 39 -15.94 3.68 14.87
C ARG A 39 -14.87 2.92 14.14
N TYR A 40 -15.23 2.14 13.12
CA TYR A 40 -14.23 1.64 12.18
C TYR A 40 -13.56 2.79 11.45
N VAL A 41 -12.24 2.68 11.26
CA VAL A 41 -11.58 3.45 10.21
C VAL A 41 -12.11 2.91 8.87
N ASN A 42 -12.73 3.76 8.07
CA ASN A 42 -13.38 3.35 6.83
C ASN A 42 -12.40 3.40 5.67
N GLN A 43 -11.78 2.25 5.37
CA GLN A 43 -10.83 2.12 4.27
C GLN A 43 -9.72 3.18 4.35
N TYR A 44 -9.56 4.01 3.32
CA TYR A 44 -8.49 5.02 3.24
C TYR A 44 -8.84 6.37 3.87
N GLU A 45 -9.95 6.48 4.62
CA GLU A 45 -10.51 7.77 5.05
C GLU A 45 -9.55 8.66 5.85
N ALA A 46 -8.62 8.06 6.59
CA ALA A 46 -7.67 8.80 7.41
C ALA A 46 -6.42 9.27 6.65
N LEU A 47 -6.27 8.88 5.39
CA LEU A 47 -5.06 9.10 4.61
C LEU A 47 -5.26 10.21 3.58
N GLY A 48 -4.51 11.29 3.73
CA GLY A 48 -4.36 12.30 2.69
C GLY A 48 -3.32 11.84 1.67
N MET A 49 -3.76 11.06 0.68
CA MET A 49 -2.86 10.40 -0.27
C MET A 49 -2.25 11.39 -1.25
N LEU A 50 -0.93 11.32 -1.40
CA LEU A 50 -0.14 12.04 -2.37
C LEU A 50 0.55 11.04 -3.30
N PHE A 51 0.29 11.15 -4.60
CA PHE A 51 0.83 10.22 -5.60
C PHE A 51 2.02 10.81 -6.36
N GLY A 52 2.14 12.14 -6.40
CA GLY A 52 3.07 12.85 -7.23
C GLY A 52 4.29 13.40 -6.48
N ASN A 53 5.40 13.47 -7.22
CA ASN A 53 6.61 14.19 -6.89
C ASN A 53 7.43 14.39 -8.18
N PRO A 54 8.53 15.14 -8.18
CA PRO A 54 9.29 15.38 -9.40
C PRO A 54 9.72 14.11 -10.15
N TYR A 55 10.13 13.07 -9.41
CA TYR A 55 10.51 11.79 -10.02
C TYR A 55 9.34 11.12 -10.72
N THR A 56 8.18 10.99 -10.07
CA THR A 56 7.01 10.35 -10.68
C THR A 56 6.46 11.16 -11.85
N ALA A 57 6.53 12.49 -11.78
CA ALA A 57 6.12 13.35 -12.88
C ALA A 57 7.03 13.22 -14.12
N ALA A 58 8.32 12.92 -13.90
CA ALA A 58 9.29 12.70 -14.98
C ALA A 58 9.30 11.27 -15.52
N SER A 59 8.67 10.32 -14.82
CA SER A 59 8.60 8.92 -15.22
C SER A 59 7.26 8.64 -15.90
N PRO A 60 7.24 8.30 -17.19
CA PRO A 60 6.00 7.90 -17.84
C PRO A 60 5.34 6.74 -17.12
N ASN A 61 4.01 6.80 -16.98
CA ASN A 61 3.22 5.80 -16.29
C ASN A 61 2.14 5.25 -17.20
N ALA A 62 1.84 3.95 -17.07
CA ALA A 62 0.79 3.32 -17.85
C ALA A 62 -0.58 3.94 -17.49
N GLU A 63 -1.37 4.24 -18.51
CA GLU A 63 -2.73 4.76 -18.38
C GLU A 63 -3.73 3.70 -18.85
N TYR A 64 -4.89 3.67 -18.21
CA TYR A 64 -5.95 2.71 -18.52
C TYR A 64 -6.35 2.75 -19.99
N GLY A 65 -6.23 1.61 -20.67
CA GLY A 65 -6.61 1.46 -22.07
C GLY A 65 -5.71 2.18 -23.08
N LYS A 66 -4.58 2.73 -22.64
CA LYS A 66 -3.63 3.43 -23.51
C LYS A 66 -2.48 2.51 -23.95
N PRO A 67 -1.77 2.86 -25.04
CA PRO A 67 -0.59 2.12 -25.47
C PRO A 67 0.47 2.01 -24.38
N PRO A 68 1.33 0.97 -24.42
CA PRO A 68 2.44 0.82 -23.49
C PRO A 68 3.37 2.02 -23.45
N VAL A 69 3.95 2.28 -22.27
CA VAL A 69 4.95 3.33 -22.05
C VAL A 69 6.16 2.76 -21.34
N LYS A 70 7.33 3.31 -21.62
CA LYS A 70 8.59 2.97 -20.93
C LYS A 70 8.77 3.95 -19.77
N ASN A 71 8.85 3.45 -18.54
CA ASN A 71 9.09 4.27 -17.36
C ASN A 71 10.58 4.65 -17.20
N ALA A 72 10.89 5.43 -16.15
CA ALA A 72 12.26 5.91 -15.93
C ALA A 72 13.28 4.80 -15.61
N TRP A 73 12.84 3.62 -15.18
CA TRP A 73 13.69 2.44 -15.00
C TRP A 73 13.92 1.64 -16.29
N GLY A 74 13.30 2.05 -17.39
CA GLY A 74 13.35 1.35 -18.65
C GLY A 74 12.35 0.21 -18.79
N VAL A 75 11.48 0.02 -17.83
CA VAL A 75 10.44 -1.02 -17.85
C VAL A 75 9.25 -0.55 -18.68
N THR A 76 8.83 -1.38 -19.63
CA THR A 76 7.65 -1.09 -20.45
C THR A 76 6.41 -1.55 -19.71
N MET A 77 5.51 -0.62 -19.42
CA MET A 77 4.29 -0.83 -18.66
C MET A 77 3.07 -0.66 -19.54
N VAL A 78 2.02 -1.44 -19.30
CA VAL A 78 0.73 -1.35 -19.96
C VAL A 78 -0.40 -1.54 -18.96
N TRP A 79 -1.53 -0.84 -19.19
CA TRP A 79 -2.75 -1.02 -18.39
C TRP A 79 -3.92 -1.32 -19.33
N PRO A 80 -4.16 -2.61 -19.66
CA PRO A 80 -5.27 -2.98 -20.52
C PRO A 80 -6.63 -2.71 -19.88
N GLU A 81 -7.63 -2.43 -20.71
CA GLU A 81 -9.01 -2.32 -20.25
C GLU A 81 -9.46 -3.61 -19.54
N GLY A 82 -10.26 -3.45 -18.49
CA GLY A 82 -10.79 -4.57 -17.70
C GLY A 82 -9.82 -5.16 -16.69
N THR A 83 -8.65 -4.56 -16.50
CA THR A 83 -7.70 -4.97 -15.46
C THR A 83 -7.65 -3.96 -14.31
N PRO A 84 -7.38 -4.41 -13.06
CA PRO A 84 -7.36 -3.53 -11.89
C PRO A 84 -6.12 -2.63 -11.80
N GLY A 85 -5.11 -2.85 -12.63
CA GLY A 85 -3.87 -2.08 -12.62
C GLY A 85 -2.98 -2.39 -13.81
N GLY A 86 -1.92 -1.58 -13.97
CA GLY A 86 -0.91 -1.81 -14.97
C GLY A 86 0.09 -2.89 -14.57
N PHE A 87 0.76 -3.46 -15.56
CA PHE A 87 1.81 -4.45 -15.36
C PHE A 87 2.90 -4.34 -16.44
N PRO A 88 4.11 -4.85 -16.17
CA PRO A 88 5.18 -4.82 -17.15
C PRO A 88 4.97 -5.81 -18.29
N ILE A 89 5.47 -5.45 -19.46
CA ILE A 89 5.57 -6.35 -20.62
C ILE A 89 6.93 -7.06 -20.55
N HIS A 90 6.91 -8.38 -20.46
CA HIS A 90 8.10 -9.21 -20.27
C HIS A 90 8.32 -10.23 -21.41
N ASP A 91 8.47 -9.74 -22.62
CA ASP A 91 8.99 -10.51 -23.75
C ASP A 91 10.51 -10.25 -23.92
N GLU A 92 11.15 -10.97 -24.85
CA GLU A 92 12.59 -10.83 -25.08
C GLU A 92 13.02 -9.41 -25.46
N GLU A 93 12.15 -8.66 -26.11
CA GLU A 93 12.42 -7.29 -26.54
C GLU A 93 12.35 -6.29 -25.38
N HIS A 94 11.45 -6.52 -24.40
CA HIS A 94 11.13 -5.56 -23.36
C HIS A 94 11.76 -5.83 -22.00
N ILE A 95 12.30 -7.03 -21.76
CA ILE A 95 13.02 -7.32 -20.50
C ILE A 95 14.26 -6.41 -20.40
N VAL A 96 14.36 -5.65 -19.30
CA VAL A 96 15.46 -4.71 -19.07
C VAL A 96 16.76 -5.44 -18.76
N CYS A 97 16.75 -6.29 -17.74
CA CYS A 97 17.92 -7.05 -17.28
C CYS A 97 17.80 -8.50 -17.74
N LYS A 98 18.39 -8.80 -18.88
CA LYS A 98 18.33 -10.14 -19.50
C LYS A 98 19.30 -11.13 -18.87
N ASP A 99 20.34 -10.64 -18.21
CA ASP A 99 21.37 -11.42 -17.57
C ASP A 99 21.78 -10.74 -16.25
N ILE A 100 21.39 -11.33 -15.13
CA ILE A 100 21.68 -10.79 -13.80
C ILE A 100 23.18 -10.68 -13.51
N THR A 101 24.00 -11.54 -14.13
CA THR A 101 25.46 -11.49 -13.93
C THR A 101 26.09 -10.23 -14.52
N HIS A 102 25.37 -9.55 -15.41
CA HIS A 102 25.74 -8.27 -16.03
C HIS A 102 24.72 -7.16 -15.72
N TRP A 103 24.04 -7.23 -14.60
CA TRP A 103 22.94 -6.31 -14.29
C TRP A 103 23.33 -4.83 -14.36
N ARG A 104 24.58 -4.49 -14.04
CA ARG A 104 25.07 -3.10 -14.09
C ARG A 104 25.07 -2.51 -15.50
N ASP A 105 25.12 -3.33 -16.52
CA ASP A 105 25.07 -2.89 -17.92
C ASP A 105 23.64 -2.54 -18.34
N TYR A 106 22.64 -3.09 -17.67
CA TYR A 106 21.23 -2.93 -18.03
C TYR A 106 20.46 -2.00 -17.10
N VAL A 107 20.73 -2.05 -15.80
CA VAL A 107 19.94 -1.35 -14.77
C VAL A 107 20.61 -0.04 -14.42
N LYS A 108 19.86 1.05 -14.62
CA LYS A 108 20.27 2.41 -14.22
C LYS A 108 19.14 3.09 -13.47
N ALA A 109 19.39 3.41 -12.22
CA ALA A 109 18.42 4.09 -11.40
C ALA A 109 18.12 5.50 -11.94
N PRO A 110 16.87 5.95 -11.90
CA PRO A 110 16.51 7.32 -12.25
C PRO A 110 17.18 8.35 -11.34
N ARG A 111 17.41 9.54 -11.89
CA ARG A 111 17.91 10.66 -11.09
C ARG A 111 16.88 11.10 -10.02
N LEU A 112 17.36 11.64 -8.92
CA LEU A 112 16.57 12.21 -7.83
C LEU A 112 16.98 13.64 -7.46
N ASP A 113 17.90 14.24 -8.20
CA ASP A 113 18.48 15.56 -7.97
C ASP A 113 17.62 16.69 -8.57
N TYR A 114 16.35 16.74 -8.16
CA TYR A 114 15.44 17.79 -8.56
C TYR A 114 15.63 19.06 -7.71
N SER A 115 15.45 20.23 -8.32
CA SER A 115 15.56 21.51 -7.63
C SER A 115 14.40 21.76 -6.66
N ASP A 116 14.61 22.68 -5.71
CA ASP A 116 13.54 23.12 -4.81
C ASP A 116 12.31 23.62 -5.58
N ALA A 117 12.53 24.35 -6.68
CA ALA A 117 11.45 24.85 -7.52
C ALA A 117 10.63 23.73 -8.15
N GLU A 118 11.27 22.63 -8.55
CA GLU A 118 10.57 21.45 -9.10
C GLU A 118 9.74 20.73 -8.03
N TRP A 119 10.10 20.81 -6.76
CA TRP A 119 9.34 20.27 -5.66
C TRP A 119 8.15 21.14 -5.23
N GLU A 120 8.17 22.44 -5.51
CA GLU A 120 7.15 23.38 -5.01
C GLU A 120 5.69 22.99 -5.30
N PRO A 121 5.30 22.55 -6.52
CA PRO A 121 3.92 22.13 -6.76
C PRO A 121 3.47 20.96 -5.88
N PHE A 122 4.38 20.05 -5.56
CA PHE A 122 4.08 18.88 -4.73
C PHE A 122 4.04 19.23 -3.25
N ILE A 123 4.86 20.17 -2.79
CA ILE A 123 4.79 20.74 -1.45
C ILE A 123 3.43 21.45 -1.27
N ALA A 124 3.00 22.23 -2.25
CA ALA A 124 1.70 22.90 -2.23
C ALA A 124 0.53 21.91 -2.11
N GLU A 125 0.58 20.77 -2.80
CA GLU A 125 -0.43 19.72 -2.65
C GLU A 125 -0.43 19.12 -1.24
N ALA A 126 0.74 18.87 -0.67
CA ALA A 126 0.86 18.38 0.71
C ALA A 126 0.28 19.36 1.73
N GLU A 127 0.49 20.66 1.52
CA GLU A 127 0.00 21.73 2.41
C GLU A 127 -1.54 21.86 2.40
N LYS A 128 -2.21 21.36 1.38
CA LYS A 128 -3.69 21.32 1.32
C LYS A 128 -4.30 20.30 2.26
N VAL A 129 -3.53 19.32 2.73
CA VAL A 129 -4.01 18.29 3.65
C VAL A 129 -4.10 18.85 5.06
N ASP A 130 -5.28 18.78 5.67
CA ASP A 130 -5.46 19.13 7.07
C ASP A 130 -4.87 18.03 7.97
N ARG A 131 -3.71 18.28 8.54
CA ARG A 131 -2.98 17.33 9.40
C ARG A 131 -3.67 17.05 10.74
N ASN A 132 -4.66 17.83 11.13
CA ASN A 132 -5.48 17.53 12.30
C ASN A 132 -6.48 16.41 12.02
N GLU A 133 -6.93 16.30 10.78
CA GLU A 133 -7.93 15.33 10.34
C GLU A 133 -7.32 14.12 9.64
N TYR A 134 -6.21 14.31 8.88
CA TYR A 134 -5.61 13.28 8.03
C TYR A 134 -4.12 13.13 8.24
N PHE A 135 -3.59 11.98 7.85
CA PHE A 135 -2.15 11.77 7.66
C PHE A 135 -1.74 12.21 6.26
N VAL A 136 -0.76 13.10 6.16
CA VAL A 136 -0.09 13.35 4.87
C VAL A 136 0.65 12.08 4.50
N THR A 137 0.19 11.41 3.45
CA THR A 137 0.63 10.05 3.10
C THR A 137 1.23 10.02 1.70
N GLN A 138 2.52 9.73 1.60
CA GLN A 138 3.18 9.56 0.31
C GLN A 138 3.02 8.13 -0.18
N PHE A 139 2.49 7.97 -1.40
CA PHE A 139 2.46 6.70 -2.12
C PHE A 139 3.81 6.42 -2.76
N ILE A 140 4.30 5.19 -2.60
CA ILE A 140 5.59 4.72 -3.12
C ILE A 140 5.38 3.35 -3.76
N ALA A 141 5.75 3.21 -5.02
CA ALA A 141 5.68 1.96 -5.77
C ALA A 141 6.65 2.00 -6.97
N PRO A 142 7.12 0.85 -7.45
CA PRO A 142 7.07 -0.45 -6.79
C PRO A 142 8.08 -0.56 -5.67
N GLY A 143 7.87 -1.53 -4.76
CA GLY A 143 8.87 -1.87 -3.74
C GLY A 143 10.00 -2.74 -4.29
N LEU A 144 10.88 -3.21 -3.40
CA LEU A 144 12.12 -3.89 -3.79
C LEU A 144 11.89 -5.20 -4.54
N PHE A 145 10.96 -6.03 -4.06
CA PHE A 145 10.68 -7.31 -4.69
C PHE A 145 10.07 -7.13 -6.08
N GLU A 146 9.05 -6.29 -6.18
CA GLU A 146 8.42 -5.97 -7.46
C GLU A 146 9.43 -5.35 -8.44
N GLN A 147 10.27 -4.42 -7.99
CA GLN A 147 11.28 -3.81 -8.86
C GLN A 147 12.28 -4.86 -9.38
N CYS A 148 12.68 -5.82 -8.55
CA CYS A 148 13.53 -6.92 -9.00
C CYS A 148 12.91 -7.68 -10.17
N HIS A 149 11.64 -8.07 -10.06
CA HIS A 149 11.02 -8.83 -11.14
C HIS A 149 10.48 -7.97 -12.29
N HIS A 150 10.20 -6.70 -12.07
CA HIS A 150 9.92 -5.77 -13.16
C HIS A 150 11.10 -5.63 -14.09
N LEU A 151 12.32 -5.63 -13.55
CA LEU A 151 13.55 -5.53 -14.33
C LEU A 151 13.93 -6.82 -15.05
N GLN A 152 13.60 -7.98 -14.47
CA GLN A 152 14.11 -9.30 -14.92
C GLN A 152 13.03 -10.20 -15.53
N GLU A 153 11.76 -9.97 -15.28
CA GLU A 153 10.64 -10.91 -15.37
C GLU A 153 10.60 -11.82 -14.12
N ILE A 154 9.41 -12.22 -13.70
CA ILE A 154 9.23 -12.88 -12.39
C ILE A 154 9.89 -14.25 -12.30
N GLN A 155 9.77 -15.09 -13.33
CA GLN A 155 10.38 -16.42 -13.30
C GLN A 155 11.91 -16.34 -13.28
N ASN A 156 12.48 -15.45 -14.08
CA ASN A 156 13.92 -15.20 -14.07
C ASN A 156 14.39 -14.68 -12.71
N ALA A 157 13.69 -13.74 -12.13
CA ALA A 157 14.01 -13.23 -10.80
C ALA A 157 13.99 -14.34 -9.74
N LEU A 158 12.95 -15.18 -9.74
CA LEU A 158 12.82 -16.29 -8.78
C LEU A 158 13.94 -17.33 -8.95
N ILE A 159 14.32 -17.66 -10.17
CA ILE A 159 15.43 -18.56 -10.46
C ILE A 159 16.76 -17.95 -9.96
N ASN A 160 16.96 -16.66 -10.16
CA ASN A 160 18.20 -15.97 -9.80
C ASN A 160 18.44 -15.89 -8.28
N PHE A 161 17.42 -15.97 -7.45
CA PHE A 161 17.63 -16.11 -6.00
C PHE A 161 18.41 -17.37 -5.65
N TYR A 162 18.26 -18.44 -6.44
CA TYR A 162 18.93 -19.72 -6.22
C TYR A 162 20.20 -19.85 -7.02
N GLU A 163 20.20 -19.44 -8.28
CA GLU A 163 21.34 -19.66 -9.20
C GLU A 163 22.37 -18.56 -9.12
N GLU A 164 21.95 -17.31 -8.87
CA GLU A 164 22.83 -16.14 -8.85
C GLU A 164 22.56 -15.27 -7.58
N PRO A 165 22.72 -15.85 -6.38
CA PRO A 165 22.36 -15.14 -5.15
C PRO A 165 23.23 -13.89 -4.90
N GLU A 166 24.51 -13.93 -5.23
CA GLU A 166 25.42 -12.79 -5.04
C GLU A 166 25.02 -11.60 -5.89
N CYS A 167 24.77 -11.83 -7.19
CA CYS A 167 24.30 -10.79 -8.10
C CYS A 167 22.94 -10.25 -7.69
N THR A 168 22.06 -11.12 -7.20
CA THR A 168 20.74 -10.74 -6.68
C THR A 168 20.87 -9.83 -5.45
N HIS A 169 21.75 -10.16 -4.52
CA HIS A 169 22.06 -9.29 -3.38
C HIS A 169 22.59 -7.91 -3.82
N GLU A 170 23.49 -7.88 -4.78
CA GLU A 170 24.04 -6.63 -5.30
C GLU A 170 22.96 -5.76 -5.93
N LEU A 171 22.07 -6.34 -6.73
CA LEU A 171 20.96 -5.62 -7.34
C LEU A 171 20.01 -5.07 -6.27
N ILE A 172 19.64 -5.88 -5.28
CA ILE A 172 18.77 -5.44 -4.18
C ILE A 172 19.44 -4.31 -3.38
N GLU A 173 20.73 -4.39 -3.12
CA GLU A 173 21.47 -3.33 -2.44
C GLU A 173 21.45 -2.02 -3.25
N TYR A 174 21.64 -2.10 -4.56
CA TYR A 174 21.54 -0.96 -5.47
C TYR A 174 20.16 -0.30 -5.44
N LEU A 175 19.11 -1.11 -5.49
CA LEU A 175 17.72 -0.63 -5.39
C LEU A 175 17.44 -0.02 -4.02
N THR A 176 17.96 -0.62 -2.96
CA THR A 176 17.81 -0.14 -1.58
C THR A 176 18.45 1.24 -1.40
N GLU A 177 19.67 1.44 -1.93
CA GLU A 177 20.35 2.73 -1.90
C GLU A 177 19.54 3.81 -2.62
N TRP A 178 18.96 3.47 -3.77
CA TRP A 178 18.10 4.41 -4.48
C TRP A 178 16.84 4.76 -3.68
N GLU A 179 16.17 3.76 -3.08
CA GLU A 179 15.00 4.01 -2.23
C GLU A 179 15.33 4.85 -1.00
N LEU A 180 16.50 4.69 -0.41
CA LEU A 180 16.96 5.53 0.70
C LEU A 180 17.18 6.99 0.28
N GLN A 181 17.78 7.22 -0.89
CA GLN A 181 17.91 8.57 -1.44
C GLN A 181 16.53 9.18 -1.76
N TYR A 182 15.62 8.37 -2.28
CA TYR A 182 14.23 8.77 -2.53
C TYR A 182 13.52 9.15 -1.24
N ALA A 183 13.66 8.33 -0.20
CA ALA A 183 13.12 8.61 1.13
C ALA A 183 13.66 9.93 1.71
N GLU A 184 14.96 10.19 1.55
CA GLU A 184 15.58 11.46 1.98
C GLU A 184 14.89 12.66 1.33
N LYS A 185 14.64 12.61 0.02
CA LYS A 185 13.97 13.69 -0.71
C LYS A 185 12.51 13.87 -0.28
N ILE A 186 11.78 12.77 -0.16
CA ILE A 186 10.38 12.77 0.29
C ILE A 186 10.28 13.37 1.70
N CYS A 187 11.09 12.91 2.63
CA CYS A 187 11.07 13.43 4.01
C CYS A 187 11.47 14.91 4.08
N LYS A 188 12.45 15.33 3.27
CA LYS A 188 12.90 16.73 3.23
C LYS A 188 11.81 17.67 2.71
N TYR A 189 11.14 17.32 1.61
CA TYR A 189 10.24 18.24 0.90
C TYR A 189 8.77 18.05 1.29
N ILE A 190 8.30 16.83 1.34
CA ILE A 190 6.88 16.54 1.61
C ILE A 190 6.59 16.46 3.10
N LYS A 191 7.55 15.97 3.89
CA LYS A 191 7.41 15.75 5.35
C LYS A 191 6.15 14.93 5.67
N PRO A 192 6.03 13.72 5.12
CA PRO A 192 4.83 12.91 5.32
C PRO A 192 4.70 12.44 6.77
N ASP A 193 3.46 12.29 7.22
CA ASP A 193 3.13 11.66 8.51
C ASP A 193 3.03 10.14 8.36
N ALA A 194 2.74 9.68 7.15
CA ALA A 194 2.65 8.28 6.80
C ALA A 194 3.21 8.02 5.40
N ILE A 195 3.63 6.80 5.16
CA ILE A 195 3.92 6.30 3.80
C ILE A 195 3.01 5.12 3.48
N PHE A 196 2.68 4.99 2.21
CA PHE A 196 1.96 3.85 1.65
C PHE A 196 2.85 3.21 0.59
N HIS A 197 3.53 2.14 0.96
CA HIS A 197 4.55 1.49 0.14
C HIS A 197 4.00 0.19 -0.44
N HIS A 198 4.04 0.09 -1.77
CA HIS A 198 3.43 -1.01 -2.53
C HIS A 198 4.48 -2.02 -2.95
N ASP A 199 4.39 -3.25 -2.42
CA ASP A 199 5.24 -4.37 -2.82
C ASP A 199 4.54 -5.70 -2.52
N ASP A 200 4.03 -6.36 -3.54
CA ASP A 200 3.36 -7.65 -3.41
C ASP A 200 4.40 -8.78 -3.28
N TRP A 201 4.28 -9.57 -2.21
CA TRP A 201 5.24 -10.64 -1.87
C TRP A 201 4.72 -12.05 -2.10
N GLY A 202 3.53 -12.17 -2.63
CA GLY A 202 2.91 -13.47 -2.83
C GLY A 202 1.81 -13.47 -3.87
N SER A 203 1.38 -14.68 -4.19
CA SER A 203 0.17 -14.93 -4.94
C SER A 203 -1.05 -14.94 -4.01
N GLN A 204 -2.19 -15.40 -4.48
CA GLN A 204 -3.38 -15.56 -3.65
C GLN A 204 -3.24 -16.65 -2.56
N THR A 205 -2.33 -17.60 -2.75
CA THR A 205 -2.24 -18.79 -1.91
C THR A 205 -0.88 -19.02 -1.24
N SER A 206 0.17 -18.36 -1.71
CA SER A 206 1.52 -18.55 -1.17
C SER A 206 2.41 -17.33 -1.40
N THR A 207 3.46 -17.18 -0.57
CA THR A 207 4.54 -16.24 -0.87
C THR A 207 5.33 -16.70 -2.09
N PHE A 208 5.90 -15.74 -2.85
CA PHE A 208 6.72 -16.06 -4.02
C PHE A 208 8.07 -16.69 -3.64
N ILE A 209 8.63 -16.29 -2.51
CA ILE A 209 9.85 -16.86 -1.94
C ILE A 209 9.57 -17.32 -0.51
N SER A 210 10.40 -18.25 -0.01
CA SER A 210 10.26 -18.74 1.35
C SER A 210 10.51 -17.64 2.39
N PRO A 211 9.99 -17.77 3.62
CA PRO A 211 10.32 -16.84 4.69
C PRO A 211 11.84 -16.69 4.93
N ASP A 212 12.60 -17.77 4.85
CA ASP A 212 14.06 -17.73 5.03
C ASP A 212 14.74 -16.90 3.93
N MET A 213 14.30 -17.04 2.68
CA MET A 213 14.80 -16.23 1.57
C MET A 213 14.38 -14.78 1.68
N PHE A 214 13.16 -14.51 2.12
CA PHE A 214 12.70 -13.15 2.36
C PHE A 214 13.54 -12.47 3.45
N GLU A 215 13.81 -13.18 4.55
CA GLU A 215 14.66 -12.70 5.62
C GLU A 215 16.08 -12.37 5.11
N GLU A 216 16.67 -13.24 4.31
CA GLU A 216 18.01 -13.03 3.76
C GLU A 216 18.07 -11.85 2.80
N PHE A 217 17.18 -11.82 1.79
CA PHE A 217 17.29 -10.89 0.67
C PHE A 217 16.61 -9.54 0.91
N PHE A 218 15.53 -9.48 1.67
CA PHE A 218 14.71 -8.27 1.76
C PHE A 218 14.61 -7.66 3.16
N LEU A 219 14.58 -8.45 4.22
CA LEU A 219 14.37 -7.92 5.57
C LEU A 219 15.40 -6.85 5.96
N PRO A 220 16.70 -7.04 5.75
CA PRO A 220 17.69 -6.01 6.10
C PRO A 220 17.46 -4.69 5.35
N SER A 221 17.12 -4.77 4.08
CA SER A 221 16.84 -3.61 3.22
C SER A 221 15.60 -2.86 3.67
N TYR A 222 14.51 -3.55 3.92
CA TYR A 222 13.28 -2.93 4.42
C TYR A 222 13.42 -2.33 5.81
N LYS A 223 14.21 -2.94 6.69
CA LYS A 223 14.54 -2.35 7.99
C LYS A 223 15.24 -0.99 7.84
N LYS A 224 16.14 -0.88 6.88
CA LYS A 224 16.81 0.40 6.57
C LYS A 224 15.84 1.43 6.02
N ILE A 225 15.03 1.06 5.04
CA ILE A 225 14.10 1.97 4.37
C ILE A 225 13.03 2.46 5.33
N TYR A 226 12.31 1.56 5.99
CA TYR A 226 11.25 1.93 6.92
C TYR A 226 11.80 2.57 8.18
N GLY A 227 12.97 2.15 8.65
CA GLY A 227 13.69 2.79 9.74
C GLY A 227 14.06 4.23 9.42
N TYR A 228 14.50 4.51 8.20
CA TYR A 228 14.79 5.87 7.74
C TYR A 228 13.55 6.77 7.83
N TYR A 229 12.41 6.31 7.28
CA TYR A 229 11.17 7.07 7.35
C TYR A 229 10.75 7.35 8.80
N LYS A 230 10.81 6.34 9.67
CA LYS A 230 10.46 6.48 11.09
C LYS A 230 11.37 7.49 11.81
N GLU A 231 12.64 7.49 11.51
CA GLU A 231 13.62 8.44 12.10
C GLU A 231 13.48 9.86 11.57
N HIS A 232 12.78 10.05 10.44
CA HIS A 232 12.63 11.33 9.77
C HIS A 232 11.17 11.83 9.71
N GLY A 233 10.37 11.51 10.72
CA GLY A 233 9.08 12.13 10.95
C GLY A 233 7.86 11.34 10.49
N VAL A 234 8.03 10.14 9.94
CA VAL A 234 6.90 9.28 9.58
C VAL A 234 6.43 8.50 10.81
N ASP A 235 5.19 8.74 11.21
CA ASP A 235 4.57 8.08 12.36
C ASP A 235 4.00 6.70 12.00
N VAL A 236 3.49 6.55 10.78
CA VAL A 236 2.76 5.35 10.35
C VAL A 236 3.31 4.83 9.02
N VAL A 237 3.80 3.61 9.03
CA VAL A 237 4.19 2.87 7.81
C VAL A 237 3.07 1.93 7.43
N ILE A 238 2.48 2.16 6.26
CA ILE A 238 1.48 1.29 5.66
C ILE A 238 2.15 0.54 4.51
N HIS A 239 2.13 -0.78 4.58
CA HIS A 239 2.65 -1.62 3.51
C HIS A 239 1.50 -2.30 2.79
N HIS A 240 1.43 -2.11 1.47
CA HIS A 240 0.49 -2.81 0.62
C HIS A 240 1.10 -4.09 0.08
N ALA A 241 0.44 -5.20 0.34
CA ALA A 241 0.66 -6.48 -0.30
C ALA A 241 -0.69 -7.19 -0.45
N ASP A 242 -1.26 -7.13 -1.65
CA ASP A 242 -2.52 -7.81 -2.00
C ASP A 242 -2.21 -9.28 -2.32
N SER A 243 -1.90 -10.04 -1.28
CA SER A 243 -1.37 -11.40 -1.43
C SER A 243 -1.50 -12.21 -0.17
N TYR A 244 -1.25 -13.52 -0.29
CA TYR A 244 -0.94 -14.34 0.86
C TYR A 244 0.49 -14.01 1.34
N ALA A 245 0.60 -13.50 2.54
CA ALA A 245 1.89 -13.16 3.17
C ALA A 245 1.89 -13.38 4.70
N ALA A 246 0.96 -14.19 5.20
CA ALA A 246 0.79 -14.44 6.64
C ALA A 246 2.09 -14.92 7.31
N THR A 247 2.89 -15.73 6.62
CA THR A 247 4.16 -16.23 7.14
C THR A 247 5.24 -15.17 7.28
N LEU A 248 5.05 -13.99 6.66
CA LEU A 248 6.00 -12.88 6.73
C LEU A 248 5.64 -11.83 7.79
N VAL A 249 4.53 -11.99 8.49
CA VAL A 249 4.07 -11.01 9.50
C VAL A 249 5.13 -10.74 10.59
N PRO A 250 5.85 -11.72 11.13
CA PRO A 250 6.94 -11.43 12.07
C PRO A 250 7.99 -10.49 11.50
N PHE A 251 8.34 -10.63 10.23
CA PHE A 251 9.28 -9.74 9.53
C PHE A 251 8.68 -8.36 9.28
N MET A 252 7.37 -8.28 8.96
CA MET A 252 6.68 -7.00 8.82
C MET A 252 6.78 -6.18 10.11
N ILE A 253 6.59 -6.82 11.24
CA ILE A 253 6.72 -6.19 12.57
C ILE A 253 8.16 -5.72 12.78
N GLU A 254 9.14 -6.56 12.49
CA GLU A 254 10.55 -6.24 12.67
C GLU A 254 11.02 -5.09 11.80
N MET A 255 10.52 -4.98 10.57
CA MET A 255 10.87 -3.87 9.67
C MET A 255 10.13 -2.57 9.98
N GLY A 256 9.15 -2.58 10.89
CA GLY A 256 8.46 -1.37 11.34
C GLY A 256 7.17 -1.05 10.62
N ILE A 257 6.51 -2.02 10.00
CA ILE A 257 5.18 -1.84 9.41
C ILE A 257 4.14 -1.73 10.52
N ASP A 258 3.36 -0.65 10.50
CA ASP A 258 2.25 -0.43 11.43
C ASP A 258 0.93 -1.02 10.92
N ILE A 259 0.72 -0.96 9.60
CA ILE A 259 -0.49 -1.43 8.94
C ILE A 259 -0.13 -2.24 7.69
N TRP A 260 -0.58 -3.49 7.64
CA TRP A 260 -0.56 -4.26 6.41
C TRP A 260 -1.89 -4.08 5.67
N GLN A 261 -1.87 -3.39 4.55
CA GLN A 261 -3.03 -3.19 3.68
C GLN A 261 -3.01 -4.20 2.52
N GLY A 262 -4.19 -4.63 2.12
CA GLY A 262 -4.36 -5.66 1.10
C GLY A 262 -4.39 -7.07 1.69
N CYS A 263 -4.61 -7.17 3.01
CA CYS A 263 -4.65 -8.44 3.70
C CYS A 263 -5.85 -9.27 3.24
N MET A 264 -5.57 -10.29 2.43
CA MET A 264 -6.58 -11.18 1.84
C MET A 264 -7.10 -12.20 2.84
N THR A 265 -8.32 -12.67 2.63
CA THR A 265 -8.98 -13.68 3.48
C THR A 265 -8.20 -14.99 3.60
N SER A 266 -7.42 -15.35 2.57
CA SER A 266 -6.53 -16.54 2.59
C SER A 266 -5.47 -16.51 3.69
N ASN A 267 -5.20 -15.34 4.27
CA ASN A 267 -4.22 -15.17 5.34
C ASN A 267 -4.73 -15.60 6.73
N ASN A 268 -6.00 -15.95 6.88
CA ASN A 268 -6.62 -16.20 8.18
C ASN A 268 -6.45 -15.00 9.13
N ILE A 269 -7.09 -13.90 8.78
CA ILE A 269 -6.93 -12.60 9.44
C ILE A 269 -7.27 -12.66 10.92
N ALA A 270 -8.32 -13.40 11.31
CA ALA A 270 -8.69 -13.54 12.71
C ALA A 270 -7.56 -14.13 13.55
N ASP A 271 -6.86 -15.13 13.04
CA ASP A 271 -5.70 -15.73 13.69
C ASP A 271 -4.51 -14.76 13.77
N LEU A 272 -4.27 -14.02 12.71
CA LEU A 272 -3.21 -13.00 12.68
C LEU A 272 -3.46 -11.88 13.69
N ILE A 273 -4.71 -11.41 13.82
CA ILE A 273 -5.08 -10.41 14.82
C ILE A 273 -4.85 -10.95 16.23
N ALA A 274 -5.28 -12.19 16.48
CA ALA A 274 -5.11 -12.81 17.79
C ALA A 274 -3.62 -12.95 18.19
N LYS A 275 -2.75 -13.26 17.24
CA LYS A 275 -1.31 -13.44 17.49
C LYS A 275 -0.52 -12.15 17.51
N TYR A 276 -0.84 -11.21 16.61
CA TYR A 276 0.04 -10.08 16.30
C TYR A 276 -0.63 -8.70 16.41
N GLY A 277 -1.91 -8.63 16.72
CA GLY A 277 -2.69 -7.38 16.69
C GLY A 277 -2.10 -6.25 17.53
N GLU A 278 -1.48 -6.56 18.65
CA GLU A 278 -0.83 -5.54 19.50
C GLU A 278 0.40 -4.89 18.85
N LYS A 279 0.92 -5.48 17.78
CA LYS A 279 2.16 -5.05 17.11
C LYS A 279 1.98 -4.57 15.69
N ILE A 280 0.91 -5.02 15.03
CA ILE A 280 0.58 -4.65 13.66
C ILE A 280 -0.95 -4.67 13.48
N THR A 281 -1.46 -3.77 12.65
CA THR A 281 -2.89 -3.70 12.30
C THR A 281 -3.09 -4.21 10.88
N PHE A 282 -4.20 -4.91 10.65
CA PHE A 282 -4.54 -5.53 9.38
C PHE A 282 -5.65 -4.73 8.69
N MET A 283 -5.39 -4.27 7.48
CA MET A 283 -6.29 -3.49 6.64
C MET A 283 -6.64 -4.28 5.39
N GLY A 284 -7.90 -4.63 5.24
CA GLY A 284 -8.36 -5.49 4.15
C GLY A 284 -9.56 -6.32 4.55
N GLY A 285 -9.52 -7.59 4.23
CA GLY A 285 -10.52 -8.57 4.66
C GLY A 285 -11.86 -8.53 3.92
N ILE A 286 -12.15 -7.46 3.16
CA ILE A 286 -13.29 -7.41 2.25
C ILE A 286 -12.81 -7.98 0.91
N ASP A 287 -13.30 -9.16 0.58
CA ASP A 287 -12.82 -9.92 -0.57
C ASP A 287 -13.18 -9.26 -1.90
N SER A 288 -12.20 -8.66 -2.56
CA SER A 288 -12.38 -8.00 -3.85
C SER A 288 -12.96 -8.95 -4.91
N ALA A 289 -12.53 -10.21 -4.92
CA ALA A 289 -13.03 -11.20 -5.88
C ALA A 289 -14.52 -11.49 -5.72
N SER A 290 -15.06 -11.32 -4.51
CA SER A 290 -16.48 -11.54 -4.21
C SER A 290 -17.35 -10.33 -4.51
N VAL A 291 -16.81 -9.12 -4.50
CA VAL A 291 -17.60 -7.88 -4.59
C VAL A 291 -17.31 -7.03 -5.81
N ASP A 292 -16.07 -6.99 -6.27
CA ASP A 292 -15.64 -6.16 -7.40
C ASP A 292 -15.76 -6.95 -8.72
N ARG A 293 -16.99 -7.23 -9.09
CA ARG A 293 -17.41 -8.11 -10.20
C ARG A 293 -18.38 -7.40 -11.11
N PRO A 294 -18.52 -7.85 -12.38
CA PRO A 294 -19.48 -7.26 -13.31
C PRO A 294 -20.94 -7.32 -12.84
N ASP A 295 -21.29 -8.37 -12.07
CA ASP A 295 -22.64 -8.67 -11.58
C ASP A 295 -22.84 -8.29 -10.10
N TRP A 296 -22.01 -7.37 -9.58
CA TRP A 296 -22.10 -6.92 -8.19
C TRP A 296 -23.43 -6.20 -7.88
N THR A 297 -23.87 -6.31 -6.64
CA THR A 297 -25.04 -5.60 -6.13
C THR A 297 -24.71 -4.96 -4.78
N PRO A 298 -25.42 -3.89 -4.37
CA PRO A 298 -25.24 -3.31 -3.03
C PRO A 298 -25.45 -4.32 -1.90
N GLU A 299 -26.39 -5.25 -2.07
CA GLU A 299 -26.70 -6.31 -1.08
C GLU A 299 -25.52 -7.29 -0.94
N LEU A 300 -24.90 -7.65 -2.06
CA LEU A 300 -23.72 -8.52 -2.07
C LEU A 300 -22.54 -7.86 -1.34
N VAL A 301 -22.31 -6.59 -1.62
CA VAL A 301 -21.24 -5.80 -0.98
C VAL A 301 -21.50 -5.67 0.53
N GLU A 302 -22.71 -5.29 0.95
CA GLU A 302 -23.06 -5.19 2.38
C GLU A 302 -22.90 -6.52 3.10
N LYS A 303 -23.30 -7.62 2.49
CA LYS A 303 -23.14 -8.95 3.06
C LYS A 303 -21.68 -9.30 3.34
N GLU A 304 -20.80 -9.01 2.39
CA GLU A 304 -19.35 -9.25 2.53
C GLU A 304 -18.72 -8.34 3.57
N VAL A 305 -19.06 -7.06 3.57
CA VAL A 305 -18.59 -6.11 4.58
C VAL A 305 -19.00 -6.55 5.99
N ARG A 306 -20.25 -6.95 6.17
CA ARG A 306 -20.77 -7.44 7.45
C ARG A 306 -20.04 -8.71 7.89
N ARG A 307 -19.83 -9.65 6.98
CA ARG A 307 -19.06 -10.86 7.25
C ARG A 307 -17.67 -10.52 7.79
N ALA A 308 -16.95 -9.64 7.10
CA ALA A 308 -15.60 -9.25 7.48
C ALA A 308 -15.57 -8.58 8.86
N CYS A 309 -16.44 -7.61 9.09
CA CYS A 309 -16.50 -6.90 10.37
C CYS A 309 -16.87 -7.81 11.55
N GLU A 310 -17.84 -8.70 11.38
CA GLU A 310 -18.24 -9.67 12.40
C GLU A 310 -17.16 -10.71 12.69
N GLU A 311 -16.46 -11.19 11.65
CA GLU A 311 -15.41 -12.19 11.79
C GLU A 311 -14.12 -11.62 12.39
N TYR A 312 -13.72 -10.42 11.97
CA TYR A 312 -12.43 -9.84 12.37
C TYR A 312 -12.53 -8.89 13.57
N GLY A 313 -13.72 -8.39 13.90
CA GLY A 313 -13.94 -7.57 15.09
C GLY A 313 -13.51 -6.12 14.94
N THR A 314 -13.35 -5.46 16.10
CA THR A 314 -13.12 -4.00 16.16
C THR A 314 -11.70 -3.61 16.61
N LYS A 315 -10.83 -4.58 16.86
CA LYS A 315 -9.47 -4.33 17.36
C LYS A 315 -8.43 -4.69 16.31
N TYR A 316 -7.52 -3.75 16.05
CA TYR A 316 -6.40 -3.96 15.12
C TYR A 316 -6.84 -4.37 13.71
N TYR A 317 -8.02 -3.95 13.32
CA TYR A 317 -8.63 -4.25 12.04
C TYR A 317 -9.20 -3.00 11.38
N ILE A 318 -8.89 -2.78 10.12
CA ILE A 318 -9.43 -1.72 9.28
C ILE A 318 -10.13 -2.37 8.09
N PRO A 319 -11.48 -2.33 8.03
CA PRO A 319 -12.21 -2.90 6.89
C PRO A 319 -11.88 -2.15 5.61
N CYS A 320 -11.45 -2.89 4.60
CA CYS A 320 -11.02 -2.35 3.32
C CYS A 320 -11.13 -3.41 2.23
N ILE A 321 -11.44 -2.98 1.02
CA ILE A 321 -11.31 -3.83 -0.17
C ILE A 321 -9.81 -4.12 -0.38
N THR A 322 -9.47 -5.35 -0.71
CA THR A 322 -8.08 -5.84 -0.68
C THR A 322 -7.22 -5.36 -1.83
N GLN A 323 -7.80 -5.03 -2.99
CA GLN A 323 -7.00 -4.74 -4.20
C GLN A 323 -6.13 -3.48 -4.10
N GLY A 324 -6.41 -2.57 -3.18
CA GLY A 324 -5.59 -1.39 -2.93
C GLY A 324 -6.09 -0.11 -3.60
N LEU A 325 -5.81 1.02 -2.91
CA LEU A 325 -6.25 2.37 -3.24
C LEU A 325 -7.77 2.57 -3.16
N GLY A 326 -8.20 3.82 -3.17
CA GLY A 326 -9.62 4.23 -3.03
C GLY A 326 -10.43 4.06 -4.32
N ILE A 327 -10.24 2.96 -5.02
CA ILE A 327 -10.92 2.66 -6.30
C ILE A 327 -11.37 1.20 -6.35
N SER A 328 -12.27 0.93 -7.28
CA SER A 328 -12.69 -0.42 -7.63
C SER A 328 -12.65 -0.58 -9.17
N THR A 329 -12.54 -1.82 -9.63
CA THR A 329 -12.55 -2.13 -11.08
C THR A 329 -13.90 -1.76 -11.69
N PHE A 330 -14.98 -2.12 -11.00
CA PHE A 330 -16.35 -1.78 -11.42
C PHE A 330 -16.84 -0.55 -10.65
N PRO A 331 -17.37 0.47 -11.35
CA PRO A 331 -17.82 1.71 -10.72
C PRO A 331 -18.85 1.47 -9.62
N GLY A 332 -18.68 2.16 -8.48
CA GLY A 332 -19.63 2.16 -7.36
C GLY A 332 -19.37 1.12 -6.29
N VAL A 333 -18.51 0.12 -6.53
CA VAL A 333 -18.22 -0.92 -5.53
C VAL A 333 -17.50 -0.35 -4.31
N TYR A 334 -16.48 0.46 -4.53
CA TYR A 334 -15.73 1.08 -3.42
C TYR A 334 -16.62 1.96 -2.54
N GLU A 335 -17.42 2.83 -3.17
CA GLU A 335 -18.33 3.75 -2.48
C GLU A 335 -19.41 2.98 -1.71
N THR A 336 -19.96 1.93 -2.30
CA THR A 336 -20.96 1.06 -1.65
C THR A 336 -20.36 0.32 -0.46
N ALA A 337 -19.12 -0.15 -0.57
CA ALA A 337 -18.40 -0.74 0.55
C ALA A 337 -18.20 0.26 1.68
N SER A 338 -17.85 1.51 1.37
CA SER A 338 -17.70 2.57 2.37
C SER A 338 -19.03 2.86 3.10
N GLU A 339 -20.13 2.93 2.39
CA GLU A 339 -21.46 3.11 3.00
C GLU A 339 -21.83 1.93 3.91
N ALA A 340 -21.55 0.71 3.47
CA ALA A 340 -21.81 -0.49 4.26
C ALA A 340 -20.96 -0.54 5.54
N ILE A 341 -19.69 -0.13 5.46
CA ILE A 341 -18.81 -0.04 6.63
C ILE A 341 -19.37 0.95 7.65
N ASP A 342 -19.80 2.12 7.22
CA ASP A 342 -20.41 3.12 8.12
C ASP A 342 -21.66 2.57 8.82
N LYS A 343 -22.51 1.86 8.08
CA LYS A 343 -23.72 1.23 8.64
C LYS A 343 -23.38 0.17 9.68
N VAL A 344 -22.48 -0.75 9.36
CA VAL A 344 -22.05 -1.83 10.27
C VAL A 344 -21.31 -1.26 11.47
N SER A 345 -20.50 -0.23 11.26
CA SER A 345 -19.76 0.45 12.33
C SER A 345 -20.70 0.96 13.45
N LYS A 346 -21.85 1.55 13.10
CA LYS A 346 -22.85 2.02 14.08
C LYS A 346 -23.44 0.90 14.92
N GLU A 347 -23.42 -0.32 14.42
CA GLU A 347 -23.89 -1.51 15.15
C GLU A 347 -22.80 -2.09 16.05
N MET A 348 -21.54 -2.07 15.60
CA MET A 348 -20.39 -2.70 16.27
C MET A 348 -19.81 -1.85 17.40
N PHE A 349 -19.86 -0.52 17.29
CA PHE A 349 -19.34 0.45 18.27
C PHE A 349 -20.47 1.09 19.07
N LYS A 350 -21.09 0.33 19.97
CA LYS A 350 -22.18 0.78 20.85
C LYS A 350 -21.70 1.07 22.26
#